data_f62a8f55a53bf2545f3515a981a80aa1
#
_entry.id   f62a8f55a53bf2545f3515a981a80aa1
#
_cell.length_a   1.000
_cell.length_b   1.000
_cell.length_c   1.000
_cell.angle_alpha   90.00
_cell.angle_beta   90.00
_cell.angle_gamma   90.00
#
_symmetry.space_group_name_H-M   'P 1'
#
loop_
_entity.id
_entity.type
_entity.pdbx_description
1 polymer ?
#
loop_
_entity_poly.entity_id
_entity_poly.type
_entity_poly.pdbx_seq_one_letter_code
_entity_poly.pdbx_strand_id
1 'polypeptide(L)'
;KYNHVGIVIGIDIFEAIGRGIVRRPLLQRISGRKIKVNRRKSHLPDEIIKQRAFYNLGRKYDFAGLLWFQLWFQLFKHWIGFKSPEKAARKFYCYEFVAYVHDEKEWWKVNPKDFINSKDYIEVFSN
;
A
#
# COMPACT_ATOMS: atom_id res chain seq x y z
N LYS A 1 3.58 8.84 -13.96
CA LYS A 1 3.61 7.47 -13.40
C LYS A 1 3.69 7.57 -11.88
N TYR A 2 2.77 6.94 -11.15
CA TYR A 2 2.79 6.89 -9.70
C TYR A 2 3.64 5.70 -9.25
N ASN A 3 4.53 5.91 -8.29
CA ASN A 3 5.49 4.91 -7.82
C ASN A 3 5.37 4.60 -6.32
N HIS A 4 4.41 5.22 -5.65
CA HIS A 4 4.21 5.07 -4.21
C HIS A 4 2.72 5.22 -3.86
N VAL A 5 2.29 4.57 -2.78
CA VAL A 5 0.93 4.63 -2.26
C VAL A 5 0.94 4.71 -0.74
N GLY A 6 -0.07 5.37 -0.18
CA GLY A 6 -0.33 5.45 1.25
C GLY A 6 -1.83 5.58 1.52
N ILE A 7 -2.21 5.49 2.78
CA ILE A 7 -3.59 5.61 3.26
C ILE A 7 -3.74 6.95 3.97
N VAL A 8 -4.75 7.71 3.58
CA VAL A 8 -5.09 8.98 4.24
C VAL A 8 -6.17 8.72 5.29
N ILE A 9 -5.90 9.13 6.52
CA ILE A 9 -6.82 9.06 7.66
C ILE A 9 -6.83 10.42 8.34
N GLY A 10 -7.93 11.14 8.21
CA GLY A 10 -8.01 12.52 8.69
C GLY A 10 -7.01 13.42 7.96
N ILE A 11 -6.12 14.06 8.70
CA ILE A 11 -5.09 14.97 8.18
C ILE A 11 -3.73 14.31 7.96
N ASP A 12 -3.63 13.01 8.21
CA ASP A 12 -2.39 12.26 8.15
C ASP A 12 -2.38 11.23 7.03
N ILE A 13 -1.19 10.90 6.56
CA ILE A 13 -0.94 9.78 5.68
C ILE A 13 -0.14 8.69 6.41
N PHE A 14 -0.58 7.46 6.26
CA PHE A 14 0.12 6.25 6.70
C PHE A 14 0.74 5.58 5.48
N GLU A 15 2.04 5.37 5.52
CA GLU A 15 2.77 4.86 4.36
C GLU A 15 3.92 3.93 4.76
N ALA A 16 4.20 2.92 3.94
CA ALA A 16 5.38 2.09 4.08
C ALA A 16 6.53 2.71 3.30
N ILE A 17 7.59 3.10 3.99
CA ILE A 17 8.82 3.68 3.44
C ILE A 17 10.03 2.91 3.97
N GLY A 18 11.24 3.23 3.48
CA GLY A 18 12.46 2.52 3.87
C GLY A 18 12.69 2.38 5.38
N ARG A 19 12.13 3.26 6.19
CA ARG A 19 12.19 3.18 7.67
C ARG A 19 11.11 2.28 8.28
N GLY A 20 10.15 1.80 7.47
CA GLY A 20 8.99 1.02 7.91
C GLY A 20 7.67 1.76 7.71
N ILE A 21 6.64 1.33 8.43
CA ILE A 21 5.33 1.99 8.42
C ILE A 21 5.38 3.24 9.28
N VAL A 22 5.10 4.39 8.67
CA VAL A 22 5.13 5.70 9.33
C VAL A 22 3.83 6.47 9.15
N ARG A 23 3.54 7.36 10.09
CA ARG A 23 2.48 8.36 10.02
C ARG A 23 3.11 9.74 9.83
N ARG A 24 2.57 10.54 8.92
CA ARG A 24 3.04 11.90 8.63
C ARG A 24 1.87 12.83 8.31
N PRO A 25 2.00 14.15 8.55
CA PRO A 25 1.05 15.13 8.07
C PRO A 25 0.93 15.05 6.54
N LEU A 26 -0.30 14.92 6.03
CA LEU A 26 -0.58 14.75 4.59
C LEU A 26 -0.01 15.93 3.78
N LEU A 27 -0.24 17.16 4.22
CA LEU A 27 0.19 18.37 3.49
C LEU A 27 1.70 18.43 3.28
N GLN A 28 2.50 18.03 4.28
CA GLN A 28 3.95 17.96 4.13
C GLN A 28 4.38 16.91 3.10
N ARG A 29 3.61 15.81 3.04
CA ARG A 29 3.96 14.67 2.18
C ARG A 29 3.66 14.91 0.72
N ILE A 30 2.60 15.66 0.41
CA ILE A 30 2.12 15.87 -0.96
C ILE A 30 2.62 17.16 -1.62
N SER A 31 3.19 18.08 -0.85
CA SER A 31 3.67 19.36 -1.38
C SER A 31 4.65 19.18 -2.53
N GLY A 32 4.38 19.83 -3.68
CA GLY A 32 5.19 19.78 -4.89
C GLY A 32 5.19 18.43 -5.63
N ARG A 33 4.26 17.53 -5.32
CA ARG A 33 4.19 16.20 -5.94
C ARG A 33 2.92 16.02 -6.75
N LYS A 34 3.04 15.23 -7.82
CA LYS A 34 1.85 14.70 -8.51
C LYS A 34 1.18 13.67 -7.63
N ILE A 35 -0.08 13.86 -7.34
CA ILE A 35 -0.86 12.96 -6.50
C ILE A 35 -2.14 12.52 -7.22
N LYS A 36 -2.60 11.35 -6.85
CA LYS A 36 -3.89 10.81 -7.22
C LYS A 36 -4.53 10.24 -5.96
N VAL A 37 -5.72 10.67 -5.64
CA VAL A 37 -6.49 10.17 -4.50
C VAL A 37 -7.62 9.30 -5.02
N ASN A 38 -7.63 8.07 -4.56
CA ASN A 38 -8.68 7.11 -4.86
C ASN A 38 -9.44 6.75 -3.58
N ARG A 39 -10.74 6.56 -3.69
CA ARG A 39 -11.60 6.03 -2.64
C ARG A 39 -12.11 4.66 -3.03
N ARG A 40 -12.03 3.70 -2.14
CA ARG A 40 -12.57 2.37 -2.36
C ARG A 40 -14.10 2.40 -2.35
N LYS A 41 -14.75 1.74 -3.32
CA LYS A 41 -16.21 1.67 -3.46
C LYS A 41 -16.87 0.93 -2.31
N SER A 42 -16.26 -0.21 -1.92
CA SER A 42 -16.67 -0.99 -0.77
C SER A 42 -15.50 -1.07 0.19
N HIS A 43 -15.63 -0.58 1.38
CA HIS A 43 -14.55 -0.55 2.37
C HIS A 43 -15.02 -1.05 3.73
N LEU A 44 -14.07 -1.51 4.52
CA LEU A 44 -14.27 -1.79 5.94
C LEU A 44 -14.71 -0.51 6.67
N PRO A 45 -15.38 -0.62 7.82
CA PRO A 45 -15.63 0.53 8.68
C PRO A 45 -14.33 1.32 8.94
N ASP A 46 -14.43 2.65 8.92
CA ASP A 46 -13.28 3.55 9.07
C ASP A 46 -12.47 3.26 10.33
N GLU A 47 -13.13 2.87 11.43
CA GLU A 47 -12.46 2.50 12.67
C GLU A 47 -11.57 1.25 12.53
N ILE A 48 -11.99 0.26 11.73
CA ILE A 48 -11.18 -0.93 11.45
C ILE A 48 -9.96 -0.56 10.61
N ILE A 49 -10.13 0.26 9.58
CA ILE A 49 -9.04 0.77 8.74
C ILE A 49 -8.02 1.52 9.61
N LYS A 50 -8.51 2.42 10.45
CA LYS A 50 -7.71 3.19 11.39
C LYS A 50 -6.94 2.29 12.36
N GLN A 51 -7.62 1.34 13.01
CA GLN A 51 -7.01 0.39 13.92
C GLN A 51 -5.89 -0.40 13.24
N ARG A 52 -6.12 -0.94 12.03
CA ARG A 52 -5.11 -1.68 11.27
C ARG A 52 -3.92 -0.81 10.90
N ALA A 53 -4.13 0.43 10.47
CA ALA A 53 -3.06 1.36 10.15
C ALA A 53 -2.19 1.68 11.38
N PHE A 54 -2.81 2.00 12.50
CA PHE A 54 -2.11 2.32 13.76
C PHE A 54 -1.36 1.10 14.33
N TYR A 55 -1.97 -0.08 14.32
CA TYR A 55 -1.35 -1.31 14.82
C TYR A 55 -0.06 -1.68 14.10
N ASN A 56 0.07 -1.27 12.83
CA ASN A 56 1.24 -1.60 12.02
C ASN A 56 2.33 -0.52 12.03
N LEU A 57 2.15 0.59 12.75
CA LEU A 57 3.19 1.62 12.87
C LEU A 57 4.51 1.02 13.39
N GLY A 58 5.63 1.41 12.76
CA GLY A 58 6.97 0.93 13.11
C GLY A 58 7.34 -0.45 12.55
N ARG A 59 6.43 -1.18 11.90
CA ARG A 59 6.80 -2.44 11.22
C ARG A 59 7.76 -2.17 10.08
N LYS A 60 8.70 -3.09 9.89
CA LYS A 60 9.79 -2.94 8.92
C LYS A 60 9.29 -2.95 7.47
N TYR A 61 10.02 -2.25 6.62
CA TYR A 61 9.81 -2.28 5.17
C TYR A 61 10.32 -3.59 4.56
N ASP A 62 9.56 -4.15 3.61
CA ASP A 62 9.94 -5.37 2.91
C ASP A 62 10.74 -5.09 1.63
N PHE A 63 12.00 -4.76 1.79
CA PHE A 63 12.90 -4.59 0.66
C PHE A 63 13.12 -5.88 -0.13
N ALA A 64 13.20 -7.02 0.55
CA ALA A 64 13.43 -8.30 -0.10
C ALA A 64 12.23 -8.70 -0.97
N GLY A 65 11.01 -8.52 -0.48
CA GLY A 65 9.79 -8.77 -1.25
C GLY A 65 9.67 -7.85 -2.46
N LEU A 66 10.01 -6.56 -2.30
CA LEU A 66 9.97 -5.60 -3.39
C LEU A 66 11.00 -5.92 -4.48
N LEU A 67 12.25 -6.23 -4.08
CA LEU A 67 13.32 -6.60 -5.01
C LEU A 67 13.00 -7.90 -5.75
N TRP A 68 12.50 -8.89 -5.02
CA TRP A 68 12.05 -10.15 -5.58
C TRP A 68 10.92 -9.95 -6.60
N PHE A 69 9.93 -9.14 -6.25
CA PHE A 69 8.84 -8.78 -7.16
C PHE A 69 9.36 -8.12 -8.43
N GLN A 70 10.26 -7.14 -8.33
CA GLN A 70 10.81 -6.45 -9.49
C GLN A 70 11.60 -7.40 -10.39
N LEU A 71 12.44 -8.26 -9.82
CA LEU A 71 13.26 -9.19 -10.58
C LEU A 71 12.42 -10.22 -11.34
N TRP A 72 11.50 -10.88 -10.65
CA TRP A 72 10.65 -11.91 -11.24
C TRP A 72 9.61 -11.36 -12.19
N PHE A 73 9.03 -10.21 -11.89
CA PHE A 73 8.09 -9.55 -12.79
C PHE A 73 8.77 -9.10 -14.10
N GLN A 74 10.01 -8.66 -14.05
CA GLN A 74 10.77 -8.30 -15.26
C GLN A 74 11.12 -9.53 -16.09
N LEU A 75 11.45 -10.66 -15.45
CA LEU A 75 11.88 -11.88 -16.14
C LEU A 75 10.70 -12.68 -16.69
N PHE A 76 9.63 -12.85 -15.94
CA PHE A 76 8.54 -13.78 -16.29
C PHE A 76 7.19 -13.10 -16.53
N LYS A 77 7.07 -11.82 -16.27
CA LYS A 77 5.81 -11.02 -16.34
C LYS A 77 4.63 -11.59 -15.53
N HIS A 78 4.91 -12.53 -14.64
CA HIS A 78 3.97 -13.16 -13.74
C HIS A 78 4.48 -13.05 -12.29
N TRP A 79 3.53 -12.94 -11.35
CA TRP A 79 3.85 -13.00 -9.94
C TRP A 79 4.02 -14.47 -9.52
N ILE A 80 5.23 -14.85 -9.10
CA ILE A 80 5.51 -16.12 -8.45
C ILE A 80 5.84 -15.79 -6.99
N GLY A 81 4.82 -15.81 -6.12
CA GLY A 81 4.99 -15.51 -4.71
C GLY A 81 5.21 -16.78 -3.88
N PHE A 82 6.32 -16.85 -3.17
CA PHE A 82 6.59 -17.86 -2.14
C PHE A 82 6.29 -17.35 -0.72
N LYS A 83 5.63 -16.20 -0.62
CA LYS A 83 5.38 -15.55 0.66
C LYS A 83 4.07 -16.04 1.25
N SER A 84 4.12 -16.63 2.43
CA SER A 84 2.90 -16.95 3.18
C SER A 84 2.33 -15.66 3.81
N PRO A 85 1.00 -15.60 4.07
CA PRO A 85 0.38 -14.45 4.75
C PRO A 85 1.05 -14.10 6.08
N GLU A 86 1.46 -15.09 6.86
CA GLU A 86 2.09 -14.89 8.17
C GLU A 86 3.48 -14.26 8.06
N LYS A 87 4.28 -14.68 7.08
CA LYS A 87 5.59 -14.06 6.81
C LYS A 87 5.43 -12.65 6.25
N ALA A 88 4.43 -12.45 5.38
CA ALA A 88 4.11 -11.17 4.80
C ALA A 88 3.67 -10.15 5.86
N ALA A 89 2.91 -10.55 6.88
CA ALA A 89 2.45 -9.67 7.95
C ALA A 89 3.56 -9.10 8.86
N ARG A 90 4.80 -9.53 8.71
CA ARG A 90 5.93 -9.00 9.49
C ARG A 90 6.59 -7.78 8.87
N LYS A 91 6.49 -7.65 7.54
CA LYS A 91 7.09 -6.58 6.75
C LYS A 91 6.18 -6.24 5.58
N PHE A 92 6.10 -4.97 5.23
CA PHE A 92 5.27 -4.51 4.12
C PHE A 92 6.06 -3.63 3.17
N TYR A 93 5.83 -3.75 1.86
CA TYR A 93 6.07 -2.64 0.95
C TYR A 93 4.78 -1.82 0.74
N CYS A 94 4.86 -0.67 0.07
CA CYS A 94 3.77 0.32 0.10
C CYS A 94 2.39 -0.21 -0.36
N TYR A 95 2.34 -0.98 -1.44
CA TYR A 95 1.07 -1.53 -1.95
C TYR A 95 0.52 -2.67 -1.08
N GLU A 96 1.38 -3.54 -0.54
CA GLU A 96 0.97 -4.59 0.41
C GLU A 96 0.35 -3.98 1.67
N PHE A 97 0.93 -2.91 2.20
CA PHE A 97 0.41 -2.25 3.38
C PHE A 97 -1.01 -1.71 3.15
N VAL A 98 -1.22 -1.02 2.04
CA VAL A 98 -2.56 -0.48 1.71
C VAL A 98 -3.56 -1.61 1.48
N ALA A 99 -3.19 -2.64 0.74
CA ALA A 99 -4.03 -3.81 0.49
C ALA A 99 -4.39 -4.55 1.78
N TYR A 100 -3.42 -4.73 2.69
CA TYR A 100 -3.65 -5.34 4.00
C TYR A 100 -4.65 -4.55 4.85
N VAL A 101 -4.48 -3.23 4.93
CA VAL A 101 -5.38 -2.37 5.73
C VAL A 101 -6.80 -2.41 5.20
N HIS A 102 -6.98 -2.51 3.88
CA HIS A 102 -8.27 -2.62 3.23
C HIS A 102 -8.84 -4.05 3.14
N ASP A 103 -8.15 -5.05 3.71
CA ASP A 103 -8.55 -6.46 3.67
C ASP A 103 -8.70 -7.01 2.25
N GLU A 104 -7.82 -6.61 1.35
CA GLU A 104 -7.79 -7.13 -0.01
C GLU A 104 -7.51 -8.64 0.00
N LYS A 105 -8.24 -9.38 -0.83
CA LYS A 105 -7.95 -10.80 -1.02
C LYS A 105 -6.53 -10.98 -1.55
N GLU A 106 -5.77 -11.88 -0.93
CA GLU A 106 -4.38 -12.15 -1.29
C GLU A 106 -3.48 -10.88 -1.29
N TRP A 107 -3.69 -9.97 -0.31
CA TRP A 107 -2.98 -8.69 -0.17
C TRP A 107 -1.45 -8.81 -0.25
N TRP A 108 -0.89 -9.97 0.09
CA TRP A 108 0.56 -10.27 0.01
C TRP A 108 1.08 -10.55 -1.40
N LYS A 109 0.19 -10.60 -2.39
CA LYS A 109 0.50 -10.79 -3.81
C LYS A 109 0.17 -9.57 -4.65
N VAL A 110 -0.16 -8.46 -4.02
CA VAL A 110 -0.66 -7.28 -4.71
C VAL A 110 0.38 -6.70 -5.68
N ASN A 111 -0.06 -6.48 -6.90
CA ASN A 111 0.75 -5.88 -7.96
C ASN A 111 0.38 -4.39 -8.09
N PRO A 112 1.37 -3.47 -8.16
CA PRO A 112 1.10 -2.05 -8.35
C PRO A 112 0.19 -1.71 -9.53
N LYS A 113 0.29 -2.44 -10.64
CA LYS A 113 -0.56 -2.21 -11.83
C LYS A 113 -2.00 -2.60 -11.57
N ASP A 114 -2.21 -3.76 -10.95
CA ASP A 114 -3.55 -4.25 -10.63
C ASP A 114 -4.24 -3.31 -9.64
N PHE A 115 -3.49 -2.83 -8.65
CA PHE A 115 -3.99 -1.87 -7.68
C PHE A 115 -4.41 -0.53 -8.32
N ILE A 116 -3.56 0.03 -9.19
CA ILE A 116 -3.83 1.32 -9.85
C ILE A 116 -5.01 1.22 -10.82
N ASN A 117 -5.19 0.07 -11.47
CA ASN A 117 -6.23 -0.18 -12.47
C ASN A 117 -7.47 -0.87 -11.89
N SER A 118 -7.51 -1.11 -10.58
CA SER A 118 -8.63 -1.79 -9.94
C SER A 118 -9.93 -1.01 -10.10
N LYS A 119 -10.98 -1.70 -10.56
CA LYS A 119 -12.34 -1.16 -10.65
C LYS A 119 -12.99 -0.92 -9.28
N ASP A 120 -12.36 -1.40 -8.22
CA ASP A 120 -12.84 -1.25 -6.83
C ASP A 120 -12.55 0.13 -6.25
N TYR A 121 -11.81 0.96 -6.96
CA TYR A 121 -11.47 2.31 -6.56
C TYR A 121 -12.09 3.36 -7.50
N ILE A 122 -12.49 4.47 -6.92
CA ILE A 122 -12.95 5.67 -7.63
C ILE A 122 -11.92 6.76 -7.43
N GLU A 123 -11.46 7.36 -8.52
CA GLU A 123 -10.64 8.56 -8.45
C GLU A 123 -11.50 9.73 -7.93
N VAL A 124 -11.02 10.39 -6.86
CA VAL A 124 -11.70 11.55 -6.26
C VAL A 124 -10.90 12.84 -6.47
N PHE A 125 -9.61 12.73 -6.75
CA PHE A 125 -8.74 13.87 -7.02
C PHE A 125 -7.46 13.44 -7.74
N SER A 126 -6.99 14.27 -8.69
CA SER A 126 -5.64 14.19 -9.28
C SER A 126 -5.16 15.59 -9.68
N ASN A 127 -3.84 15.81 -9.65
CA ASN A 127 -3.18 17.01 -10.13
C ASN A 127 -2.06 16.70 -11.13
#